data_87cbf4cd5e6193d91edd7ec4c263d415
#
_entry.id   87cbf4cd5e6193d91edd7ec4c263d415
#
_cell.length_a   1.000
_cell.length_b   1.000
_cell.length_c   1.000
_cell.angle_alpha   90.00
_cell.angle_beta   90.00
_cell.angle_gamma   90.00
#
_symmetry.space_group_name_H-M   'P 1'
#
loop_
_entity.id
_entity.type
_entity.pdbx_description
1 polymer ?
#
loop_
_entity_poly.entity_id
_entity_poly.type
_entity_poly.pdbx_seq_one_letter_code
_entity_poly.pdbx_strand_id
1 'polypeptide(L)'
;MKEFNLEQALKGEYVVLRNGNKALILNQLPNDLKYASGTNLSYCLHGLVFNKEGEVVRTSVEWTKTGKYSTMCDTELDIIGMYEEPPERITLENLPKPFIPKVGETYYFIFWEGGIGSEEFMGSSVDYDAAKSGGCFRTESDALEWERALQEIMKN
;
A
#
# COMPACT_ATOMS: atom_id res chain seq x y z
N MET A 1 7.79 1.47 9.23
CA MET A 1 6.56 1.93 9.91
C MET A 1 6.88 3.22 10.64
N LYS A 2 6.19 4.30 10.30
CA LYS A 2 6.37 5.62 10.95
C LYS A 2 5.75 5.60 12.34
N GLU A 3 6.41 6.27 13.30
CA GLU A 3 5.87 6.43 14.64
C GLU A 3 4.52 7.16 14.64
N PHE A 4 3.69 6.91 15.65
CA PHE A 4 2.42 7.59 15.81
C PHE A 4 2.63 9.10 16.03
N ASN A 5 2.03 9.91 15.17
CA ASN A 5 2.05 11.37 15.21
C ASN A 5 0.62 11.90 15.34
N LEU A 6 0.28 12.37 16.54
CA LEU A 6 -1.08 12.84 16.84
C LEU A 6 -1.49 14.04 15.98
N GLU A 7 -0.57 14.96 15.68
CA GLU A 7 -0.88 16.13 14.87
C GLU A 7 -1.25 15.76 13.43
N GLN A 8 -0.53 14.81 12.83
CA GLN A 8 -0.85 14.29 11.51
C GLN A 8 -2.17 13.52 11.52
N ALA A 9 -2.40 12.69 12.51
CA ALA A 9 -3.64 11.93 12.67
C ALA A 9 -4.87 12.85 12.81
N LEU A 10 -4.75 13.96 13.53
CA LEU A 10 -5.82 14.97 13.65
C LEU A 10 -6.04 15.79 12.36
N LYS A 11 -5.09 15.78 11.43
CA LYS A 11 -5.26 16.34 10.07
C LYS A 11 -5.96 15.38 9.10
N GLY A 12 -6.35 14.20 9.56
CA GLY A 12 -7.06 13.21 8.77
C GLY A 12 -6.16 12.11 8.17
N GLU A 13 -4.88 12.05 8.56
CA GLU A 13 -4.04 10.91 8.17
C GLU A 13 -4.42 9.67 8.97
N TYR A 14 -4.44 8.53 8.29
CA TYR A 14 -4.76 7.26 8.94
C TYR A 14 -3.64 6.77 9.86
N VAL A 15 -4.04 6.08 10.90
CA VAL A 15 -3.15 5.38 11.84
C VAL A 15 -3.32 3.86 11.69
N VAL A 16 -2.32 3.10 12.08
CA VAL A 16 -2.36 1.63 12.09
C VAL A 16 -2.51 1.12 13.50
N LEU A 17 -3.43 0.17 13.67
CA LEU A 17 -3.66 -0.55 14.92
C LEU A 17 -2.78 -1.80 15.01
N ARG A 18 -2.59 -2.32 16.22
CA ARG A 18 -1.77 -3.53 16.45
C ARG A 18 -2.26 -4.75 15.69
N ASN A 19 -3.57 -4.88 15.43
CA ASN A 19 -4.14 -5.96 14.60
C ASN A 19 -3.98 -5.75 13.08
N GLY A 20 -3.32 -4.67 12.66
CA GLY A 20 -3.09 -4.34 11.26
C GLY A 20 -4.23 -3.57 10.58
N ASN A 21 -5.33 -3.33 11.26
CA ASN A 21 -6.40 -2.49 10.73
C ASN A 21 -6.00 -1.02 10.72
N LYS A 22 -6.56 -0.24 9.80
CA LYS A 22 -6.39 1.21 9.82
C LYS A 22 -7.49 1.89 10.62
N ALA A 23 -7.16 3.03 11.23
CA ALA A 23 -8.12 3.84 11.93
C ALA A 23 -7.97 5.32 11.54
N LEU A 24 -9.06 6.07 11.69
CA LEU A 24 -9.11 7.50 11.47
C LEU A 24 -9.52 8.19 12.77
N ILE A 25 -8.69 9.12 13.25
CA ILE A 25 -9.03 9.95 14.39
C ILE A 25 -9.86 11.13 13.91
N LEU A 26 -11.10 11.21 14.37
CA LEU A 26 -12.04 12.25 13.96
C LEU A 26 -11.86 13.53 14.76
N ASN A 27 -11.64 13.40 16.06
CA ASN A 27 -11.47 14.53 16.95
C ASN A 27 -10.67 14.17 18.21
N GLN A 28 -10.21 15.23 18.87
CA GLN A 28 -9.66 15.17 20.21
C GLN A 28 -10.53 16.00 21.15
N LEU A 29 -10.95 15.41 22.24
CA LEU A 29 -11.64 16.15 23.30
C LEU A 29 -10.68 17.12 24.01
N PRO A 30 -11.18 18.28 24.48
CA PRO A 30 -10.39 19.22 25.26
C PRO A 30 -9.73 18.58 26.48
N ASN A 31 -8.50 19.01 26.78
CA ASN A 31 -7.69 18.41 27.85
C ASN A 31 -8.18 18.76 29.27
N ASP A 32 -9.02 19.77 29.38
CA ASP A 32 -9.58 20.28 30.63
C ASP A 32 -10.89 19.60 31.04
N LEU A 33 -11.40 18.72 30.15
CA LEU A 33 -12.59 17.94 30.49
C LEU A 33 -12.28 16.91 31.56
N LYS A 34 -13.21 16.83 32.53
CA LYS A 34 -13.13 15.91 33.65
C LYS A 34 -14.43 15.13 33.78
N TYR A 35 -14.31 13.94 34.32
CA TYR A 35 -15.47 13.21 34.82
C TYR A 35 -16.12 13.99 35.99
N ALA A 36 -17.36 13.68 36.34
CA ALA A 36 -18.05 14.25 37.47
C ALA A 36 -17.33 14.00 38.84
N SER A 37 -16.48 12.96 38.87
CA SER A 37 -15.57 12.67 39.99
C SER A 37 -14.39 13.65 40.10
N GLY A 38 -14.20 14.57 39.13
CA GLY A 38 -13.05 15.46 39.10
C GLY A 38 -11.79 14.88 38.45
N THR A 39 -11.81 13.59 38.05
CA THR A 39 -10.70 12.91 37.39
C THR A 39 -10.57 13.37 35.92
N ASN A 40 -9.35 13.56 35.42
CA ASN A 40 -9.12 13.91 34.02
C ASN A 40 -9.57 12.75 33.08
N LEU A 41 -10.13 13.11 31.93
CA LEU A 41 -10.42 12.14 30.88
C LEU A 41 -9.11 11.53 30.35
N SER A 42 -8.97 10.21 30.51
CA SER A 42 -7.81 9.48 29.95
C SER A 42 -7.99 9.20 28.46
N TYR A 43 -9.22 8.95 28.03
CA TYR A 43 -9.59 8.66 26.64
C TYR A 43 -10.12 9.92 26.01
N CYS A 44 -9.34 10.51 25.14
CA CYS A 44 -9.67 11.82 24.56
C CYS A 44 -9.61 11.85 23.03
N LEU A 45 -9.17 10.77 22.39
CA LEU A 45 -9.18 10.64 20.94
C LEU A 45 -10.36 9.77 20.54
N HIS A 46 -11.18 10.23 19.61
CA HIS A 46 -12.34 9.50 19.09
C HIS A 46 -12.17 9.24 17.60
N GLY A 47 -12.57 8.05 17.14
CA GLY A 47 -12.41 7.73 15.74
C GLY A 47 -13.14 6.48 15.26
N LEU A 48 -12.81 6.12 14.02
CA LEU A 48 -13.33 4.99 13.26
C LEU A 48 -12.24 3.95 13.04
N VAL A 49 -12.63 2.68 12.97
CA VAL A 49 -11.74 1.59 12.58
C VAL A 49 -12.26 0.96 11.30
N PHE A 50 -11.35 0.67 10.38
CA PHE A 50 -11.61 0.07 9.08
C PHE A 50 -10.95 -1.30 9.00
N ASN A 51 -11.58 -2.23 8.28
CA ASN A 51 -10.96 -3.50 7.91
C ASN A 51 -9.97 -3.30 6.73
N LYS A 52 -9.38 -4.41 6.27
CA LYS A 52 -8.42 -4.39 5.15
C LYS A 52 -9.08 -4.02 3.81
N GLU A 53 -10.37 -4.25 3.67
CA GLU A 53 -11.20 -3.92 2.51
C GLU A 53 -11.61 -2.44 2.48
N GLY A 54 -11.31 -1.68 3.56
CA GLY A 54 -11.65 -0.26 3.67
C GLY A 54 -13.06 0.00 4.21
N GLU A 55 -13.76 -1.02 4.71
CA GLU A 55 -15.08 -0.87 5.30
C GLU A 55 -14.97 -0.50 6.79
N VAL A 56 -15.89 0.34 7.27
CA VAL A 56 -15.94 0.73 8.67
C VAL A 56 -16.47 -0.44 9.53
N VAL A 57 -15.63 -0.95 10.41
CA VAL A 57 -15.99 -2.06 11.33
C VAL A 57 -16.31 -1.58 12.74
N ARG A 58 -15.88 -0.35 13.11
CA ARG A 58 -16.25 0.29 14.38
C ARG A 58 -16.39 1.79 14.20
N THR A 59 -17.47 2.36 14.72
CA THR A 59 -17.82 3.77 14.54
C THR A 59 -17.57 4.65 15.78
N SER A 60 -17.19 4.05 16.92
CA SER A 60 -17.00 4.81 18.15
C SER A 60 -15.92 4.13 18.98
N VAL A 61 -14.68 4.44 18.65
CA VAL A 61 -13.51 3.92 19.36
C VAL A 61 -12.77 5.09 20.00
N GLU A 62 -12.33 4.88 21.21
CA GLU A 62 -11.65 5.89 22.01
C GLU A 62 -10.23 5.44 22.33
N TRP A 63 -9.28 6.39 22.27
CA TRP A 63 -7.90 6.17 22.66
C TRP A 63 -7.40 7.27 23.58
N THR A 64 -6.37 6.95 24.33
CA THR A 64 -5.58 7.96 25.03
C THR A 64 -4.77 8.79 24.02
N LYS A 65 -4.19 9.91 24.45
CA LYS A 65 -3.28 10.72 23.62
C LYS A 65 -2.08 9.94 23.07
N THR A 66 -1.68 8.88 23.76
CA THR A 66 -0.57 8.01 23.34
C THR A 66 -1.02 6.85 22.47
N GLY A 67 -2.28 6.85 22.03
CA GLY A 67 -2.83 5.81 21.16
C GLY A 67 -3.23 4.50 21.86
N LYS A 68 -3.27 4.47 23.21
CA LYS A 68 -3.70 3.28 23.93
C LYS A 68 -5.22 3.17 23.97
N TYR A 69 -5.74 1.99 23.59
CA TYR A 69 -7.15 1.63 23.73
C TYR A 69 -7.49 1.22 25.17
N SER A 70 -6.52 0.65 25.89
CA SER A 70 -6.62 0.35 27.31
C SER A 70 -5.39 0.89 28.04
N THR A 71 -5.60 1.47 29.22
CA THR A 71 -4.51 1.91 30.11
C THR A 71 -3.94 0.79 30.96
N MET A 72 -4.63 -0.36 31.01
CA MET A 72 -4.27 -1.49 31.88
C MET A 72 -3.42 -2.55 31.18
N CYS A 73 -3.58 -2.71 29.88
CA CYS A 73 -2.86 -3.73 29.10
C CYS A 73 -2.75 -3.32 27.63
N ASP A 74 -1.81 -3.92 26.94
CA ASP A 74 -1.71 -3.83 25.48
C ASP A 74 -2.87 -4.57 24.82
N THR A 75 -3.45 -3.97 23.80
CA THR A 75 -4.59 -4.52 23.08
C THR A 75 -4.36 -4.49 21.56
N GLU A 76 -5.12 -5.29 20.84
CA GLU A 76 -5.12 -5.30 19.37
C GLU A 76 -5.59 -3.97 18.77
N LEU A 77 -6.31 -3.14 19.52
CA LEU A 77 -6.81 -1.85 19.09
C LEU A 77 -5.88 -0.68 19.45
N ASP A 78 -4.73 -0.93 20.06
CA ASP A 78 -3.73 0.11 20.30
C ASP A 78 -3.21 0.66 18.98
N ILE A 79 -3.09 1.97 18.86
CA ILE A 79 -2.40 2.63 17.75
C ILE A 79 -0.90 2.38 17.92
N ILE A 80 -0.26 1.82 16.89
CA ILE A 80 1.17 1.50 16.90
C ILE A 80 2.00 2.37 15.93
N GLY A 81 1.35 3.19 15.11
CA GLY A 81 2.04 4.08 14.18
C GLY A 81 1.11 4.78 13.22
N MET A 82 1.69 5.54 12.28
CA MET A 82 0.97 6.07 11.13
C MET A 82 0.74 4.94 10.12
N TYR A 83 -0.43 4.93 9.47
CA TYR A 83 -0.72 3.96 8.42
C TYR A 83 0.03 4.35 7.15
N GLU A 84 0.69 3.40 6.57
CA GLU A 84 1.28 3.50 5.23
C GLU A 84 0.53 2.53 4.34
N GLU A 85 0.00 3.03 3.22
CA GLU A 85 -0.63 2.11 2.27
C GLU A 85 0.42 1.08 1.82
N PRO A 86 0.09 -0.22 1.91
CA PRO A 86 0.96 -1.22 1.34
C PRO A 86 1.17 -0.89 -0.14
N PRO A 87 2.36 -1.09 -0.70
CA PRO A 87 2.59 -0.91 -2.11
C PRO A 87 1.52 -1.68 -2.89
N GLU A 88 0.94 -1.06 -3.91
CA GLU A 88 -0.05 -1.72 -4.77
C GLU A 88 0.50 -3.08 -5.19
N ARG A 89 -0.26 -4.14 -4.89
CA ARG A 89 0.12 -5.46 -5.39
C ARG A 89 0.07 -5.42 -6.90
N ILE A 90 1.22 -5.59 -7.52
CA ILE A 90 1.29 -5.77 -8.94
C ILE A 90 0.52 -7.05 -9.28
N THR A 91 -0.62 -6.90 -9.96
CA THR A 91 -1.39 -8.03 -10.47
C THR A 91 -1.13 -8.13 -11.97
N LEU A 92 -1.20 -9.34 -12.52
CA LEU A 92 -1.03 -9.55 -13.97
C LEU A 92 -2.04 -8.75 -14.81
N GLU A 93 -3.18 -8.39 -14.21
CA GLU A 93 -4.23 -7.59 -14.86
C GLU A 93 -3.82 -6.12 -15.05
N ASN A 94 -2.97 -5.60 -14.15
CA ASN A 94 -2.51 -4.21 -14.14
C ASN A 94 -1.22 -4.03 -14.95
N LEU A 95 -0.58 -5.13 -15.36
CA LEU A 95 0.65 -5.05 -16.16
C LEU A 95 0.34 -4.74 -17.64
N PRO A 96 1.22 -3.98 -18.31
CA PRO A 96 1.14 -3.73 -19.73
C PRO A 96 1.05 -5.05 -20.53
N LYS A 97 0.14 -5.12 -21.48
CA LYS A 97 -0.01 -6.34 -22.30
C LYS A 97 1.12 -6.43 -23.33
N PRO A 98 1.84 -7.56 -23.39
CA PRO A 98 2.77 -7.82 -24.47
C PRO A 98 2.07 -7.75 -25.83
N PHE A 99 2.81 -7.44 -26.89
CA PHE A 99 2.27 -7.31 -28.24
C PHE A 99 3.13 -8.04 -29.27
N ILE A 100 2.58 -8.25 -30.46
CA ILE A 100 3.33 -8.79 -31.59
C ILE A 100 3.73 -7.60 -32.49
N PRO A 101 5.05 -7.26 -32.56
CA PRO A 101 5.52 -6.16 -33.39
C PRO A 101 5.30 -6.46 -34.89
N LYS A 102 5.23 -5.41 -35.71
CA LYS A 102 5.31 -5.52 -37.15
C LYS A 102 6.78 -5.49 -37.61
N VAL A 103 7.08 -6.08 -38.76
CA VAL A 103 8.41 -6.00 -39.35
C VAL A 103 8.83 -4.53 -39.50
N GLY A 104 10.00 -4.17 -39.00
CA GLY A 104 10.53 -2.82 -38.94
C GLY A 104 10.10 -2.02 -37.70
N GLU A 105 9.27 -2.56 -36.81
CA GLU A 105 8.85 -1.90 -35.57
C GLU A 105 9.85 -2.23 -34.45
N THR A 106 10.29 -1.20 -33.70
CA THR A 106 11.12 -1.40 -32.51
C THR A 106 10.29 -1.95 -31.34
N TYR A 107 10.82 -2.93 -30.67
CA TYR A 107 10.22 -3.48 -29.45
C TYR A 107 11.23 -3.53 -28.33
N TYR A 108 10.76 -3.65 -27.09
CA TYR A 108 11.55 -3.76 -25.88
C TYR A 108 11.36 -5.15 -25.29
N PHE A 109 12.39 -5.66 -24.62
CA PHE A 109 12.37 -6.97 -23.98
C PHE A 109 13.22 -6.98 -22.71
N ILE A 110 12.99 -7.98 -21.87
CA ILE A 110 13.70 -8.15 -20.60
C ILE A 110 14.76 -9.22 -20.80
N PHE A 111 16.01 -8.90 -20.45
CA PHE A 111 17.08 -9.90 -20.41
C PHE A 111 16.86 -10.88 -19.26
N TRP A 112 17.27 -12.12 -19.45
CA TRP A 112 17.17 -13.16 -18.43
C TRP A 112 18.00 -12.86 -17.16
N GLU A 113 19.06 -12.08 -17.27
CA GLU A 113 19.88 -11.58 -16.15
C GLU A 113 19.32 -10.30 -15.52
N GLY A 114 18.24 -9.77 -16.03
CA GLY A 114 17.66 -8.46 -15.71
C GLY A 114 18.15 -7.35 -16.63
N GLY A 115 17.41 -6.23 -16.65
CA GLY A 115 17.63 -5.11 -17.56
C GLY A 115 16.81 -5.19 -18.83
N ILE A 116 16.67 -4.04 -19.51
CA ILE A 116 15.84 -3.87 -20.68
C ILE A 116 16.72 -3.73 -21.93
N GLY A 117 16.38 -4.47 -22.97
CA GLY A 117 16.92 -4.30 -24.31
C GLY A 117 15.88 -3.81 -25.29
N SER A 118 16.35 -3.33 -26.46
CA SER A 118 15.46 -2.99 -27.58
C SER A 118 16.06 -3.47 -28.89
N GLU A 119 15.21 -3.97 -29.78
CA GLU A 119 15.57 -4.43 -31.10
C GLU A 119 14.50 -4.07 -32.13
N GLU A 120 14.88 -4.07 -33.43
CA GLU A 120 13.95 -3.98 -34.56
C GLU A 120 13.42 -5.37 -34.87
N PHE A 121 12.10 -5.52 -35.00
CA PHE A 121 11.46 -6.79 -35.32
C PHE A 121 11.68 -7.13 -36.81
N MET A 122 12.54 -8.09 -37.11
CA MET A 122 12.90 -8.48 -38.46
C MET A 122 11.94 -9.50 -39.06
N GLY A 123 11.02 -10.07 -38.29
CA GLY A 123 10.05 -11.06 -38.72
C GLY A 123 10.65 -12.45 -38.91
N SER A 124 11.77 -12.74 -38.25
CA SER A 124 12.34 -14.10 -38.20
C SER A 124 11.47 -15.05 -37.38
N SER A 125 11.67 -16.35 -37.53
CA SER A 125 10.97 -17.34 -36.69
C SER A 125 11.23 -17.12 -35.21
N VAL A 126 12.44 -16.72 -34.84
CA VAL A 126 12.86 -16.45 -33.45
C VAL A 126 12.12 -15.23 -32.92
N ASP A 127 11.98 -14.17 -33.71
CA ASP A 127 11.24 -12.96 -33.33
C ASP A 127 9.75 -13.28 -33.05
N TYR A 128 9.14 -14.07 -33.97
CA TYR A 128 7.75 -14.48 -33.76
C TYR A 128 7.57 -15.38 -32.57
N ASP A 129 8.51 -16.25 -32.23
CA ASP A 129 8.45 -17.11 -31.07
C ASP A 129 8.60 -16.28 -29.78
N ALA A 130 9.51 -15.30 -29.76
CA ALA A 130 9.66 -14.35 -28.65
C ALA A 130 8.37 -13.51 -28.44
N ALA A 131 7.80 -12.99 -29.51
CA ALA A 131 6.56 -12.20 -29.44
C ALA A 131 5.36 -13.03 -28.97
N LYS A 132 5.20 -14.27 -29.45
CA LYS A 132 4.12 -15.19 -29.04
C LYS A 132 4.26 -15.63 -27.57
N SER A 133 5.48 -15.75 -27.08
CA SER A 133 5.72 -16.06 -25.66
C SER A 133 5.49 -14.87 -24.72
N GLY A 134 5.13 -13.68 -25.24
CA GLY A 134 4.89 -12.48 -24.43
C GLY A 134 6.15 -11.70 -24.09
N GLY A 135 7.25 -11.91 -24.83
CA GLY A 135 8.54 -11.26 -24.58
C GLY A 135 8.70 -9.87 -25.19
N CYS A 136 7.72 -9.35 -25.94
CA CYS A 136 7.82 -8.06 -26.63
C CYS A 136 6.92 -7.01 -26.01
N PHE A 137 7.48 -5.85 -25.65
CA PHE A 137 6.81 -4.71 -25.06
C PHE A 137 6.90 -3.50 -25.99
N ARG A 138 5.88 -2.64 -25.97
CA ARG A 138 5.76 -1.50 -26.87
C ARG A 138 6.68 -0.34 -26.46
N THR A 139 6.88 -0.16 -25.16
CA THR A 139 7.72 0.88 -24.60
C THR A 139 8.70 0.30 -23.57
N GLU A 140 9.78 1.02 -23.33
CA GLU A 140 10.73 0.68 -22.27
C GLU A 140 10.06 0.66 -20.88
N SER A 141 9.11 1.60 -20.66
CA SER A 141 8.34 1.67 -19.41
C SER A 141 7.52 0.40 -19.17
N ASP A 142 6.88 -0.14 -20.23
CA ASP A 142 6.09 -1.37 -20.14
C ASP A 142 6.98 -2.56 -19.74
N ALA A 143 8.17 -2.65 -20.32
CA ALA A 143 9.13 -3.70 -19.99
C ALA A 143 9.65 -3.57 -18.56
N LEU A 144 9.92 -2.34 -18.09
CA LEU A 144 10.35 -2.06 -16.72
C LEU A 144 9.30 -2.43 -15.68
N GLU A 145 8.01 -2.21 -15.97
CA GLU A 145 6.93 -2.61 -15.05
C GLU A 145 6.88 -4.13 -14.89
N TRP A 146 7.04 -4.87 -15.98
CA TRP A 146 7.13 -6.32 -15.93
C TRP A 146 8.39 -6.82 -15.21
N GLU A 147 9.54 -6.20 -15.45
CA GLU A 147 10.78 -6.55 -14.74
C GLU A 147 10.62 -6.41 -13.23
N ARG A 148 10.04 -5.29 -12.76
CA ARG A 148 9.74 -5.07 -11.34
C ARG A 148 8.80 -6.13 -10.76
N ALA A 149 7.73 -6.46 -11.51
CA ALA A 149 6.80 -7.49 -11.11
C ALA A 149 7.47 -8.86 -10.94
N LEU A 150 8.31 -9.25 -11.88
CA LEU A 150 9.07 -10.50 -11.82
C LEU A 150 10.03 -10.51 -10.62
N GLN A 151 10.74 -9.40 -10.37
CA GLN A 151 11.63 -9.28 -9.21
C GLN A 151 10.89 -9.39 -7.87
N GLU A 152 9.66 -8.87 -7.77
CA GLU A 152 8.84 -9.01 -6.56
C GLU A 152 8.36 -10.44 -6.34
N ILE A 153 7.94 -11.12 -7.42
CA ILE A 153 7.52 -12.54 -7.36
C ILE A 153 8.68 -13.43 -6.93
N MET A 154 9.89 -13.15 -7.38
CA MET A 154 11.09 -13.96 -7.05
C MET A 154 11.62 -13.73 -5.63
N LYS A 155 11.19 -12.66 -4.94
CA LYS A 155 11.58 -12.37 -3.55
C LYS A 155 10.70 -13.05 -2.49
N ASN A 156 9.54 -13.58 -2.90
CA ASN A 156 8.58 -14.29 -2.04
C ASN A 156 8.71 -15.80 -2.19
#